data_645f94e0a9deec9bb17d52bce25d099e
#
_entry.id   645f94e0a9deec9bb17d52bce25d099e
#
_cell.length_a   1.000
_cell.length_b   1.000
_cell.length_c   1.000
_cell.angle_alpha   90.00
_cell.angle_beta   90.00
_cell.angle_gamma   90.00
#
_symmetry.space_group_name_H-M   'P 1'
#
loop_
_entity.id
_entity.type
_entity.pdbx_description
1 polymer ?
#
loop_
_entity_poly.entity_id
_entity_poly.type
_entity_poly.pdbx_seq_one_letter_code
_entity_poly.pdbx_strand_id
1 'polypeptide(L)'
;MSNKSKLILWGVKKEGRTLWTRNAVKGISVRGERRKRDGRIEWRRWDPTRSKVAAAILRTRVEPSSLLPTPGSTCLYLGASSGGTVSHIHDFVCGADNHHSGQLVAVEISPRMVRDLVKLADKRPGIVPVLGDARKPEQIAAFIRGKANWIHQDLSIADQAETFVRIATSFLAPGGIGLLSLKAASERSSEGDDDSRFQKAERILMDSDLLLQERIDLK
;
A
#
# COMPACT_ATOMS: atom_id res chain seq x y z
N MET A 1 14.01 27.57 11.94
CA MET A 1 13.17 26.66 12.74
C MET A 1 13.54 25.23 12.37
N SER A 2 14.08 24.46 13.31
CA SER A 2 14.44 23.06 13.08
C SER A 2 13.15 22.25 12.85
N ASN A 3 12.98 21.72 11.64
CA ASN A 3 11.90 20.77 11.33
C ASN A 3 12.14 19.50 12.17
N LYS A 4 11.52 19.43 13.35
CA LYS A 4 11.63 18.24 14.21
C LYS A 4 11.19 17.00 13.43
N SER A 5 12.08 16.03 13.32
CA SER A 5 11.76 14.71 12.77
C SER A 5 10.89 13.95 13.77
N LYS A 6 9.72 13.45 13.31
CA LYS A 6 8.85 12.58 14.10
C LYS A 6 8.84 11.19 13.48
N LEU A 7 9.18 10.17 14.25
CA LEU A 7 9.01 8.78 13.86
C LEU A 7 7.51 8.46 13.88
N ILE A 8 6.99 7.89 12.78
CA ILE A 8 5.61 7.40 12.68
C ILE A 8 5.57 5.95 13.18
N LEU A 9 6.46 5.14 12.63
CA LEU A 9 6.74 3.78 13.07
C LEU A 9 8.17 3.43 12.68
N TRP A 10 8.67 2.24 13.08
CA TRP A 10 9.99 1.82 12.68
C TRP A 10 10.17 1.88 11.16
N GLY A 11 11.18 2.58 10.70
CA GLY A 11 11.48 2.73 9.29
C GLY A 11 10.67 3.78 8.54
N VAL A 12 9.72 4.48 9.20
CA VAL A 12 8.96 5.58 8.59
C VAL A 12 9.01 6.82 9.47
N LYS A 13 9.44 7.95 8.91
CA LYS A 13 9.47 9.24 9.62
C LYS A 13 8.89 10.37 8.80
N LYS A 14 8.40 11.39 9.50
CA LYS A 14 7.91 12.65 8.95
C LYS A 14 8.82 13.80 9.38
N GLU A 15 9.18 14.65 8.43
CA GLU A 15 9.90 15.90 8.66
C GLU A 15 9.15 17.04 7.98
N GLY A 16 8.48 17.87 8.75
CA GLY A 16 7.52 18.82 8.24
C GLY A 16 6.42 18.12 7.43
N ARG A 17 6.31 18.42 6.14
CA ARG A 17 5.36 17.79 5.20
C ARG A 17 5.97 16.66 4.37
N THR A 18 7.20 16.25 4.67
CA THR A 18 7.92 15.23 3.90
C THR A 18 7.94 13.92 4.66
N LEU A 19 7.57 12.83 3.97
CA LEU A 19 7.69 11.47 4.45
C LEU A 19 8.98 10.84 3.94
N TRP A 20 9.56 9.98 4.77
CA TRP A 20 10.77 9.23 4.50
C TRP A 20 10.63 7.79 4.93
N THR A 21 11.12 6.85 4.12
CA THR A 21 11.28 5.44 4.51
C THR A 21 12.76 5.10 4.63
N ARG A 22 13.11 4.25 5.59
CA ARG A 22 14.47 3.75 5.77
C ARG A 22 14.84 2.86 4.59
N ASN A 23 15.77 3.30 3.74
CA ASN A 23 16.12 2.57 2.53
C ASN A 23 16.68 1.18 2.83
N ALA A 24 15.95 0.15 2.48
CA ALA A 24 16.38 -1.24 2.65
C ALA A 24 17.57 -1.58 1.72
N VAL A 25 17.67 -0.94 0.56
CA VAL A 25 18.76 -1.15 -0.40
C VAL A 25 19.54 0.14 -0.57
N LYS A 26 20.58 0.31 0.24
CA LYS A 26 21.40 1.53 0.24
C LYS A 26 21.97 1.85 -1.13
N GLY A 27 21.99 3.13 -1.47
CA GLY A 27 22.51 3.61 -2.74
C GLY A 27 21.53 3.55 -3.90
N ILE A 28 20.36 2.93 -3.75
CA ILE A 28 19.39 2.72 -4.83
C ILE A 28 18.10 3.51 -4.60
N SER A 29 17.73 4.34 -5.59
CA SER A 29 16.39 4.91 -5.75
C SER A 29 15.59 4.01 -6.71
N VAL A 30 14.28 3.85 -6.47
CA VAL A 30 13.41 3.02 -7.32
C VAL A 30 12.79 3.84 -8.45
N ARG A 31 12.46 5.09 -8.17
CA ARG A 31 11.80 6.03 -9.09
C ARG A 31 12.53 7.37 -9.21
N GLY A 32 13.83 7.40 -8.90
CA GLY A 32 14.62 8.63 -8.86
C GLY A 32 14.31 9.52 -7.67
N GLU A 33 13.64 9.00 -6.64
CA GLU A 33 13.32 9.75 -5.43
C GLU A 33 14.58 10.16 -4.69
N ARG A 34 14.49 11.34 -4.03
CA ARG A 34 15.58 11.90 -3.23
C ARG A 34 15.93 10.95 -2.08
N ARG A 35 17.24 10.77 -1.87
CA ARG A 35 17.81 10.05 -0.72
C ARG A 35 18.58 11.01 0.16
N LYS A 36 18.66 10.71 1.44
CA LYS A 36 19.53 11.40 2.39
C LYS A 36 20.08 10.44 3.43
N ARG A 37 21.27 10.71 3.93
CA ARG A 37 21.87 9.99 5.05
C ARG A 37 21.64 10.74 6.36
N ASP A 38 21.43 9.96 7.40
CA ASP A 38 21.35 10.40 8.79
C ASP A 38 22.12 9.36 9.63
N GLY A 39 23.37 9.65 9.92
CA GLY A 39 24.32 8.71 10.46
C GLY A 39 24.51 7.49 9.53
N ARG A 40 24.28 6.30 10.07
CA ARG A 40 24.40 5.02 9.33
C ARG A 40 23.15 4.67 8.52
N ILE A 41 22.06 5.44 8.67
CA ILE A 41 20.77 5.19 8.02
C ILE A 41 20.67 6.02 6.76
N GLU A 42 20.26 5.39 5.66
CA GLU A 42 19.83 6.09 4.45
C GLU A 42 18.31 6.10 4.39
N TRP A 43 17.73 7.26 4.09
CA TRP A 43 16.32 7.51 3.99
C TRP A 43 15.95 7.83 2.54
N ARG A 44 14.81 7.32 2.05
CA ARG A 44 14.22 7.63 0.75
C ARG A 44 12.96 8.48 0.93
N ARG A 45 12.84 9.56 0.15
CA ARG A 45 11.64 10.40 0.16
C ARG A 45 10.44 9.62 -0.38
N TRP A 46 9.37 9.58 0.41
CA TRP A 46 8.11 8.99 -0.01
C TRP A 46 7.17 10.11 -0.47
N ASP A 47 6.99 10.23 -1.79
CA ASP A 47 6.27 11.34 -2.41
C ASP A 47 4.76 11.11 -2.38
N PRO A 48 3.98 11.97 -1.69
CA PRO A 48 2.52 11.85 -1.61
C PRO A 48 1.81 12.12 -2.95
N THR A 49 2.48 12.78 -3.91
CA THR A 49 1.90 13.00 -5.24
C THR A 49 1.95 11.75 -6.12
N ARG A 50 2.75 10.76 -5.73
CA ARG A 50 2.96 9.49 -6.44
C ARG A 50 2.49 8.26 -5.65
N SER A 51 2.01 8.46 -4.43
CA SER A 51 1.58 7.38 -3.56
C SER A 51 0.37 7.81 -2.73
N LYS A 52 -0.77 7.19 -2.98
CA LYS A 52 -2.00 7.44 -2.23
C LYS A 52 -1.85 7.07 -0.75
N VAL A 53 -1.08 6.03 -0.43
CA VAL A 53 -0.75 5.68 0.96
C VAL A 53 0.02 6.82 1.61
N ALA A 54 1.04 7.38 0.96
CA ALA A 54 1.78 8.53 1.50
C ALA A 54 0.89 9.76 1.67
N ALA A 55 -0.01 10.01 0.72
CA ALA A 55 -0.98 11.10 0.81
C ALA A 55 -1.94 10.92 1.99
N ALA A 56 -2.44 9.69 2.19
CA ALA A 56 -3.31 9.35 3.31
C ALA A 56 -2.61 9.56 4.67
N ILE A 57 -1.37 9.10 4.83
CA ILE A 57 -0.57 9.32 6.05
C ILE A 57 -0.43 10.81 6.42
N LEU A 58 -0.34 11.68 5.43
CA LEU A 58 -0.21 13.12 5.67
C LEU A 58 -1.54 13.82 5.99
N ARG A 59 -2.66 13.22 5.66
CA ARG A 59 -4.01 13.81 5.74
C ARG A 59 -4.92 13.16 6.77
N THR A 60 -4.59 11.96 7.21
CA THR A 60 -5.39 11.24 8.21
C THR A 60 -5.55 12.05 9.49
N ARG A 61 -6.70 11.89 10.13
CA ARG A 61 -7.05 12.48 11.43
C ARG A 61 -6.77 11.53 12.60
N VAL A 62 -6.61 10.23 12.28
CA VAL A 62 -6.19 9.23 13.27
C VAL A 62 -4.66 9.16 13.35
N GLU A 63 -4.12 8.34 14.24
CA GLU A 63 -2.67 8.15 14.32
C GLU A 63 -2.13 7.56 13.00
N PRO A 64 -1.19 8.21 12.31
CA PRO A 64 -0.72 7.78 11.00
C PRO A 64 -0.15 6.37 10.93
N SER A 65 0.37 5.84 12.05
CA SER A 65 0.85 4.46 12.16
C SER A 65 -0.26 3.43 12.00
N SER A 66 -1.52 3.78 12.31
CA SER A 66 -2.66 2.88 12.15
C SER A 66 -3.02 2.58 10.69
N LEU A 67 -2.49 3.36 9.74
CA LEU A 67 -2.67 3.10 8.31
C LEU A 67 -1.60 2.16 7.73
N LEU A 68 -0.58 1.82 8.48
CA LEU A 68 0.61 1.15 7.98
C LEU A 68 0.77 -0.26 8.58
N PRO A 69 1.31 -1.21 7.81
CA PRO A 69 1.71 -2.51 8.36
C PRO A 69 2.94 -2.35 9.26
N THR A 70 3.06 -3.23 10.23
CA THR A 70 4.25 -3.33 11.10
C THR A 70 5.37 -4.15 10.44
N PRO A 71 6.63 -4.03 10.90
CA PRO A 71 7.70 -4.93 10.48
C PRO A 71 7.31 -6.40 10.66
N GLY A 72 7.64 -7.24 9.68
CA GLY A 72 7.32 -8.67 9.69
C GLY A 72 5.91 -9.05 9.22
N SER A 73 5.06 -8.06 8.91
CA SER A 73 3.69 -8.31 8.43
C SER A 73 3.65 -9.07 7.11
N THR A 74 2.58 -9.84 6.92
CA THR A 74 2.14 -10.30 5.59
C THR A 74 1.22 -9.26 5.00
N CYS A 75 1.60 -8.72 3.83
CA CYS A 75 0.90 -7.64 3.15
C CYS A 75 0.44 -8.08 1.75
N LEU A 76 -0.75 -7.61 1.34
CA LEU A 76 -1.27 -7.80 0.00
C LEU A 76 -1.50 -6.43 -0.67
N TYR A 77 -0.87 -6.20 -1.79
CA TYR A 77 -0.99 -4.97 -2.57
C TYR A 77 -1.60 -5.27 -3.94
N LEU A 78 -2.79 -4.75 -4.19
CA LEU A 78 -3.54 -4.93 -5.43
C LEU A 78 -3.40 -3.69 -6.33
N GLY A 79 -2.96 -3.88 -7.57
CA GLY A 79 -2.62 -2.79 -8.48
C GLY A 79 -1.22 -2.24 -8.19
N ALA A 80 -0.24 -3.13 -8.09
CA ALA A 80 1.12 -2.79 -7.69
C ALA A 80 1.88 -1.94 -8.71
N SER A 81 1.40 -1.90 -9.97
CA SER A 81 2.11 -1.25 -11.07
C SER A 81 3.56 -1.72 -11.10
N SER A 82 4.50 -0.86 -11.36
CA SER A 82 5.94 -1.15 -11.36
C SER A 82 6.61 -1.03 -9.97
N GLY A 83 5.82 -1.04 -8.87
CA GLY A 83 6.32 -1.19 -7.51
C GLY A 83 6.78 0.08 -6.80
N GLY A 84 6.37 1.27 -7.24
CA GLY A 84 6.76 2.53 -6.59
C GLY A 84 6.41 2.56 -5.09
N THR A 85 5.11 2.47 -4.75
CA THR A 85 4.63 2.41 -3.36
C THR A 85 5.06 1.10 -2.68
N VAL A 86 4.99 -0.03 -3.39
CA VAL A 86 5.43 -1.35 -2.90
C VAL A 86 6.84 -1.30 -2.33
N SER A 87 7.77 -0.61 -3.00
CA SER A 87 9.15 -0.49 -2.54
C SER A 87 9.30 0.29 -1.22
N HIS A 88 8.44 1.25 -0.95
CA HIS A 88 8.42 1.98 0.31
C HIS A 88 7.82 1.14 1.44
N ILE A 89 6.74 0.41 1.16
CA ILE A 89 6.17 -0.55 2.14
C ILE A 89 7.21 -1.63 2.47
N HIS A 90 7.91 -2.18 1.47
CA HIS A 90 8.98 -3.14 1.67
C HIS A 90 10.09 -2.62 2.61
N ASP A 91 10.47 -1.36 2.51
CA ASP A 91 11.56 -0.78 3.28
C ASP A 91 11.41 -1.00 4.80
N PHE A 92 10.19 -1.00 5.32
CA PHE A 92 9.94 -1.17 6.75
C PHE A 92 9.24 -2.47 7.12
N VAL A 93 8.53 -3.11 6.20
CA VAL A 93 7.92 -4.42 6.44
C VAL A 93 8.96 -5.55 6.38
N CYS A 94 9.77 -5.55 5.35
CA CYS A 94 10.80 -6.56 5.12
C CYS A 94 12.17 -6.12 5.64
N GLY A 95 12.52 -4.85 5.44
CA GLY A 95 13.84 -4.31 5.75
C GLY A 95 14.93 -4.83 4.80
N ALA A 96 16.19 -4.55 5.12
CA ALA A 96 17.33 -5.03 4.34
C ALA A 96 17.40 -6.57 4.40
N ASP A 97 17.57 -7.20 3.23
CA ASP A 97 17.67 -8.66 3.10
C ASP A 97 16.52 -9.43 3.78
N ASN A 98 15.36 -8.76 3.90
CA ASN A 98 14.17 -9.29 4.57
C ASN A 98 14.41 -9.78 6.01
N HIS A 99 15.24 -9.05 6.77
CA HIS A 99 15.58 -9.44 8.16
C HIS A 99 14.38 -9.41 9.12
N HIS A 100 13.27 -8.77 8.75
CA HIS A 100 12.02 -8.83 9.51
C HIS A 100 11.13 -10.04 9.15
N SER A 101 11.52 -10.86 8.17
CA SER A 101 10.72 -11.99 7.68
C SER A 101 9.34 -11.59 7.16
N GLY A 102 9.18 -10.35 6.68
CA GLY A 102 7.95 -9.85 6.09
C GLY A 102 7.65 -10.48 4.73
N GLN A 103 6.38 -10.40 4.32
CA GLN A 103 5.97 -10.76 2.97
C GLN A 103 5.11 -9.65 2.37
N LEU A 104 5.39 -9.28 1.13
CA LEU A 104 4.62 -8.29 0.37
C LEU A 104 4.23 -8.89 -0.98
N VAL A 105 3.02 -9.48 -1.04
CA VAL A 105 2.45 -10.00 -2.29
C VAL A 105 1.93 -8.81 -3.11
N ALA A 106 2.48 -8.63 -4.30
CA ALA A 106 2.23 -7.47 -5.15
C ALA A 106 1.58 -7.94 -6.46
N VAL A 107 0.27 -7.74 -6.57
CA VAL A 107 -0.56 -8.22 -7.69
C VAL A 107 -0.70 -7.11 -8.73
N GLU A 108 -0.45 -7.45 -9.98
CA GLU A 108 -0.57 -6.55 -11.12
C GLU A 108 -1.05 -7.33 -12.35
N ILE A 109 -2.00 -6.76 -13.09
CA ILE A 109 -2.58 -7.40 -14.27
C ILE A 109 -1.75 -7.16 -15.55
N SER A 110 -0.95 -6.09 -15.59
CA SER A 110 -0.15 -5.72 -16.75
C SER A 110 1.17 -6.49 -16.81
N PRO A 111 1.41 -7.35 -17.81
CA PRO A 111 2.69 -8.07 -17.94
C PRO A 111 3.90 -7.13 -18.07
N ARG A 112 3.69 -5.95 -18.65
CA ARG A 112 4.73 -4.92 -18.76
C ARG A 112 5.16 -4.41 -17.39
N MET A 113 4.19 -4.11 -16.52
CA MET A 113 4.46 -3.61 -15.16
C MET A 113 5.06 -4.70 -14.27
N VAL A 114 4.59 -5.93 -14.41
CA VAL A 114 5.12 -7.08 -13.66
C VAL A 114 6.59 -7.34 -13.97
N ARG A 115 7.05 -7.12 -15.18
CA ARG A 115 8.50 -7.23 -15.51
C ARG A 115 9.36 -6.30 -14.67
N ASP A 116 8.88 -5.06 -14.45
CA ASP A 116 9.61 -4.10 -13.61
C ASP A 116 9.49 -4.48 -12.12
N LEU A 117 8.35 -5.03 -11.73
CA LEU A 117 8.10 -5.50 -10.37
C LEU A 117 8.99 -6.71 -10.02
N VAL A 118 9.22 -7.63 -10.96
CA VAL A 118 10.18 -8.74 -10.82
C VAL A 118 11.59 -8.20 -10.61
N LYS A 119 12.06 -7.28 -11.44
CA LYS A 119 13.38 -6.63 -11.27
C LYS A 119 13.52 -5.91 -9.92
N LEU A 120 12.42 -5.39 -9.39
CA LEU A 120 12.40 -4.80 -8.06
C LEU A 120 12.54 -5.88 -6.98
N ALA A 121 11.82 -6.99 -7.12
CA ALA A 121 11.85 -8.12 -6.18
C ALA A 121 13.22 -8.78 -6.11
N ASP A 122 13.95 -8.88 -7.23
CA ASP A 122 15.34 -9.40 -7.26
C ASP A 122 16.28 -8.67 -6.30
N LYS A 123 16.03 -7.38 -6.04
CA LYS A 123 16.81 -6.54 -5.14
C LYS A 123 16.18 -6.35 -3.76
N ARG A 124 14.98 -6.88 -3.56
CA ARG A 124 14.15 -6.64 -2.36
C ARG A 124 13.45 -7.92 -1.92
N PRO A 125 14.19 -8.83 -1.28
CA PRO A 125 13.64 -10.09 -0.77
C PRO A 125 12.42 -9.86 0.12
N GLY A 126 11.39 -10.69 -0.05
CA GLY A 126 10.09 -10.53 0.62
C GLY A 126 9.01 -9.92 -0.26
N ILE A 127 9.36 -9.28 -1.39
CA ILE A 127 8.39 -8.95 -2.44
C ILE A 127 8.09 -10.21 -3.27
N VAL A 128 6.82 -10.51 -3.45
CA VAL A 128 6.31 -11.62 -4.29
C VAL A 128 5.48 -11.01 -5.43
N PRO A 129 6.07 -10.83 -6.61
CA PRO A 129 5.34 -10.34 -7.79
C PRO A 129 4.34 -11.38 -8.28
N VAL A 130 3.10 -10.96 -8.53
CA VAL A 130 2.05 -11.84 -9.08
C VAL A 130 1.44 -11.19 -10.31
N LEU A 131 1.58 -11.85 -11.46
CA LEU A 131 0.80 -11.52 -12.65
C LEU A 131 -0.59 -12.14 -12.49
N GLY A 132 -1.60 -11.31 -12.24
CA GLY A 132 -2.95 -11.82 -11.98
C GLY A 132 -4.01 -10.73 -11.94
N ASP A 133 -5.24 -11.16 -12.04
CA ASP A 133 -6.42 -10.31 -11.86
C ASP A 133 -6.80 -10.26 -10.37
N ALA A 134 -6.70 -9.10 -9.76
CA ALA A 134 -7.03 -8.88 -8.36
C ALA A 134 -8.50 -9.22 -8.00
N ARG A 135 -9.39 -9.32 -9.00
CA ARG A 135 -10.78 -9.77 -8.83
C ARG A 135 -10.91 -11.28 -8.62
N LYS A 136 -9.82 -12.03 -8.79
CA LYS A 136 -9.77 -13.49 -8.75
C LYS A 136 -8.91 -13.97 -7.58
N PRO A 137 -9.50 -14.16 -6.38
CA PRO A 137 -8.76 -14.59 -5.18
C PRO A 137 -7.94 -15.87 -5.39
N GLU A 138 -8.45 -16.79 -6.21
CA GLU A 138 -7.79 -18.05 -6.51
C GLU A 138 -6.41 -17.89 -7.19
N GLN A 139 -6.20 -16.80 -7.94
CA GLN A 139 -4.91 -16.50 -8.56
C GLN A 139 -3.88 -15.95 -7.55
N ILE A 140 -4.32 -15.54 -6.38
CA ILE A 140 -3.50 -14.91 -5.35
C ILE A 140 -3.17 -15.89 -4.23
N ALA A 141 -4.11 -16.81 -3.93
CA ALA A 141 -4.08 -17.68 -2.76
C ALA A 141 -2.79 -18.51 -2.62
N ALA A 142 -2.21 -18.95 -3.75
CA ALA A 142 -0.98 -19.76 -3.74
C ALA A 142 0.28 -18.95 -3.34
N PHE A 143 0.22 -17.62 -3.35
CA PHE A 143 1.39 -16.75 -3.15
C PHE A 143 1.44 -16.11 -1.77
N ILE A 144 0.33 -16.11 -1.03
CA ILE A 144 0.24 -15.47 0.29
C ILE A 144 0.40 -16.46 1.42
N ARG A 145 1.22 -16.13 2.42
CA ARG A 145 1.39 -16.94 3.63
C ARG A 145 0.26 -16.66 4.63
N GLY A 146 -0.71 -17.54 4.71
CA GLY A 146 -1.85 -17.40 5.63
C GLY A 146 -2.72 -16.18 5.33
N LYS A 147 -3.06 -15.41 6.36
CA LYS A 147 -3.85 -14.19 6.24
C LYS A 147 -2.96 -12.95 6.22
N ALA A 148 -3.38 -11.91 5.49
CA ALA A 148 -2.71 -10.63 5.43
C ALA A 148 -3.03 -9.77 6.66
N ASN A 149 -2.02 -9.16 7.26
CA ASN A 149 -2.20 -8.15 8.30
C ASN A 149 -2.57 -6.80 7.70
N TRP A 150 -2.26 -6.60 6.42
CA TRP A 150 -2.49 -5.36 5.72
C TRP A 150 -2.81 -5.60 4.25
N ILE A 151 -3.87 -4.95 3.76
CA ILE A 151 -4.28 -4.99 2.35
C ILE A 151 -4.38 -3.57 1.82
N HIS A 152 -3.80 -3.29 0.66
CA HIS A 152 -4.05 -2.06 -0.09
C HIS A 152 -4.56 -2.37 -1.49
N GLN A 153 -5.67 -1.75 -1.88
CA GLN A 153 -6.19 -1.81 -3.23
C GLN A 153 -6.09 -0.44 -3.91
N ASP A 154 -5.41 -0.39 -5.05
CA ASP A 154 -5.32 0.78 -5.94
C ASP A 154 -5.59 0.36 -7.39
N LEU A 155 -6.81 -0.06 -7.65
CA LEU A 155 -7.27 -0.56 -8.95
C LEU A 155 -8.05 0.51 -9.73
N SER A 156 -8.12 0.36 -11.05
CA SER A 156 -8.97 1.17 -11.93
C SER A 156 -10.02 0.26 -12.57
N ILE A 157 -10.95 -0.22 -11.76
CA ILE A 157 -12.05 -1.12 -12.13
C ILE A 157 -13.39 -0.51 -11.73
N ALA A 158 -14.49 -1.04 -12.26
CA ALA A 158 -15.83 -0.49 -12.03
C ALA A 158 -16.43 -0.87 -10.67
N ASP A 159 -16.02 -2.02 -10.12
CA ASP A 159 -16.56 -2.64 -8.89
C ASP A 159 -15.50 -2.63 -7.77
N GLN A 160 -14.95 -1.42 -7.45
CA GLN A 160 -13.81 -1.30 -6.56
C GLN A 160 -14.13 -1.73 -5.13
N ALA A 161 -15.29 -1.32 -4.58
CA ALA A 161 -15.68 -1.63 -3.22
C ALA A 161 -16.04 -3.11 -3.05
N GLU A 162 -16.81 -3.68 -3.96
CA GLU A 162 -17.21 -5.08 -3.97
C GLU A 162 -15.97 -6.00 -4.09
N THR A 163 -15.04 -5.62 -4.97
CA THR A 163 -13.77 -6.35 -5.11
C THR A 163 -12.96 -6.28 -3.83
N PHE A 164 -12.87 -5.11 -3.19
CA PHE A 164 -12.16 -4.94 -1.95
C PHE A 164 -12.73 -5.81 -0.82
N VAL A 165 -14.06 -5.80 -0.63
CA VAL A 165 -14.75 -6.62 0.37
C VAL A 165 -14.46 -8.12 0.13
N ARG A 166 -14.60 -8.60 -1.10
CA ARG A 166 -14.32 -9.99 -1.46
C ARG A 166 -12.88 -10.40 -1.15
N ILE A 167 -11.91 -9.57 -1.48
CA ILE A 167 -10.50 -9.81 -1.18
C ILE A 167 -10.22 -9.75 0.32
N ALA A 168 -10.79 -8.78 1.03
CA ALA A 168 -10.64 -8.67 2.47
C ALA A 168 -11.22 -9.90 3.20
N THR A 169 -12.41 -10.34 2.84
CA THR A 169 -13.04 -11.58 3.37
C THR A 169 -12.14 -12.79 3.12
N SER A 170 -11.51 -12.87 1.94
CA SER A 170 -10.65 -14.00 1.59
C SER A 170 -9.31 -13.98 2.32
N PHE A 171 -8.69 -12.82 2.50
CA PHE A 171 -7.29 -12.74 2.88
C PHE A 171 -6.99 -11.91 4.12
N LEU A 172 -7.83 -10.96 4.54
CA LEU A 172 -7.52 -10.12 5.71
C LEU A 172 -7.62 -10.93 7.01
N ALA A 173 -6.62 -10.77 7.87
CA ALA A 173 -6.64 -11.35 9.20
C ALA A 173 -7.64 -10.58 10.09
N PRO A 174 -8.23 -11.22 11.11
CA PRO A 174 -8.98 -10.52 12.16
C PRO A 174 -8.11 -9.39 12.76
N GLY A 175 -8.67 -8.17 12.86
CA GLY A 175 -7.93 -6.99 13.30
C GLY A 175 -6.90 -6.44 12.29
N GLY A 176 -6.83 -7.01 11.10
CA GLY A 176 -5.99 -6.51 10.01
C GLY A 176 -6.49 -5.18 9.45
N ILE A 177 -5.64 -4.48 8.73
CA ILE A 177 -5.89 -3.14 8.18
C ILE A 177 -6.11 -3.23 6.67
N GLY A 178 -7.19 -2.63 6.19
CA GLY A 178 -7.50 -2.51 4.78
C GLY A 178 -7.50 -1.05 4.32
N LEU A 179 -6.82 -0.75 3.22
CA LEU A 179 -6.86 0.56 2.56
C LEU A 179 -7.43 0.41 1.15
N LEU A 180 -8.56 1.05 0.90
CA LEU A 180 -9.15 1.16 -0.44
C LEU A 180 -8.87 2.55 -1.02
N SER A 181 -8.11 2.62 -2.10
CA SER A 181 -7.93 3.84 -2.89
C SER A 181 -9.01 3.91 -3.96
N LEU A 182 -10.16 4.47 -3.60
CA LEU A 182 -11.29 4.61 -4.50
C LEU A 182 -11.08 5.71 -5.54
N LYS A 183 -11.35 5.40 -6.80
CA LYS A 183 -11.30 6.32 -7.94
C LYS A 183 -12.70 6.51 -8.51
N ALA A 184 -13.34 7.63 -8.26
CA ALA A 184 -14.70 7.88 -8.77
C ALA A 184 -14.80 7.76 -10.29
N ALA A 185 -13.81 8.26 -11.03
CA ALA A 185 -13.78 8.17 -12.49
C ALA A 185 -13.75 6.73 -13.04
N SER A 186 -13.32 5.74 -12.25
CA SER A 186 -13.31 4.33 -12.63
C SER A 186 -14.57 3.59 -12.17
N GLU A 187 -15.27 4.10 -11.15
CA GLU A 187 -16.50 3.50 -10.61
C GLU A 187 -17.67 3.75 -11.57
N ARG A 188 -17.84 2.85 -12.54
CA ARG A 188 -18.87 2.96 -13.58
C ARG A 188 -20.14 2.17 -13.29
N SER A 189 -20.14 1.41 -12.20
CA SER A 189 -21.29 0.58 -11.79
C SER A 189 -22.45 1.41 -11.22
N SER A 190 -22.28 2.73 -11.05
CA SER A 190 -23.32 3.65 -10.62
C SER A 190 -23.43 4.84 -11.57
N GLU A 191 -24.67 5.17 -11.96
CA GLU A 191 -25.02 6.45 -12.55
C GLU A 191 -24.92 7.53 -11.46
N GLY A 192 -24.55 8.76 -11.83
CA GLY A 192 -24.49 9.89 -10.93
C GLY A 192 -23.10 10.56 -10.89
N ASP A 193 -23.00 11.53 -10.00
CA ASP A 193 -21.77 12.29 -9.75
C ASP A 193 -20.76 11.51 -8.87
N ASP A 194 -19.60 12.09 -8.64
CA ASP A 194 -18.54 11.48 -7.84
C ASP A 194 -19.00 11.21 -6.40
N ASP A 195 -19.85 12.08 -5.83
CA ASP A 195 -20.32 11.94 -4.45
C ASP A 195 -21.27 10.75 -4.30
N SER A 196 -22.18 10.53 -5.24
CA SER A 196 -23.08 9.37 -5.22
C SER A 196 -22.32 8.04 -5.38
N ARG A 197 -21.24 8.02 -6.16
CA ARG A 197 -20.35 6.86 -6.30
C ARG A 197 -19.59 6.57 -5.02
N PHE A 198 -19.10 7.59 -4.33
CA PHE A 198 -18.44 7.42 -3.03
C PHE A 198 -19.42 6.93 -1.96
N GLN A 199 -20.64 7.48 -1.90
CA GLN A 199 -21.68 7.03 -0.98
C GLN A 199 -22.10 5.57 -1.21
N LYS A 200 -22.16 5.13 -2.47
CA LYS A 200 -22.44 3.73 -2.78
C LYS A 200 -21.32 2.83 -2.27
N ALA A 201 -20.06 3.19 -2.53
CA ALA A 201 -18.91 2.42 -2.04
C ALA A 201 -18.89 2.36 -0.52
N GLU A 202 -19.18 3.44 0.18
CA GLU A 202 -19.28 3.47 1.65
C GLU A 202 -20.36 2.52 2.16
N ARG A 203 -21.55 2.49 1.53
CA ARG A 203 -22.62 1.55 1.91
C ARG A 203 -22.16 0.10 1.76
N ILE A 204 -21.53 -0.25 0.64
CA ILE A 204 -21.01 -1.61 0.43
C ILE A 204 -20.00 -2.01 1.52
N LEU A 205 -19.14 -1.08 1.92
CA LEU A 205 -18.18 -1.34 3.00
C LEU A 205 -18.88 -1.49 4.36
N MET A 206 -19.89 -0.65 4.65
CA MET A 206 -20.66 -0.69 5.90
C MET A 206 -21.56 -1.93 6.01
N ASP A 207 -22.06 -2.45 4.88
CA ASP A 207 -22.87 -3.67 4.83
C ASP A 207 -22.04 -4.96 4.91
N SER A 208 -20.71 -4.84 4.98
CA SER A 208 -19.78 -5.96 5.11
C SER A 208 -19.33 -6.16 6.56
N ASP A 209 -18.56 -7.24 6.80
CA ASP A 209 -17.91 -7.49 8.10
C ASP A 209 -16.72 -6.56 8.41
N LEU A 210 -16.46 -5.56 7.55
CA LEU A 210 -15.38 -4.60 7.72
C LEU A 210 -15.86 -3.40 8.54
N LEU A 211 -15.01 -2.92 9.44
CA LEU A 211 -15.25 -1.68 10.15
C LEU A 211 -14.62 -0.51 9.42
N LEU A 212 -15.45 0.37 8.85
CA LEU A 212 -14.97 1.60 8.22
C LEU A 212 -14.46 2.57 9.30
N GLN A 213 -13.13 2.82 9.33
CA GLN A 213 -12.48 3.67 10.31
C GLN A 213 -12.47 5.15 9.90
N GLU A 214 -12.12 5.42 8.66
CA GLU A 214 -11.97 6.78 8.17
C GLU A 214 -12.12 6.85 6.64
N ARG A 215 -12.71 7.92 6.17
CA ARG A 215 -12.63 8.37 4.78
C ARG A 215 -11.64 9.53 4.68
N ILE A 216 -10.65 9.41 3.82
CA ILE A 216 -9.60 10.42 3.62
C ILE A 216 -9.71 10.96 2.19
N ASP A 217 -10.00 12.25 2.07
CA ASP A 217 -9.97 12.92 0.77
C ASP A 217 -8.53 13.26 0.38
N LEU A 218 -8.11 12.82 -0.81
CA LEU A 218 -6.75 12.99 -1.34
C LEU A 218 -6.62 14.16 -2.34
N LYS A 219 -7.71 14.86 -2.62
CA LYS A 219 -7.70 16.08 -3.49
C LYS A 219 -7.07 17.28 -2.78
#